data_6f35df5fca74fcc5ad7b0f99e41ead4f
#
_entry.id   6f35df5fca74fcc5ad7b0f99e41ead4f
#
_cell.length_a   1.000
_cell.length_b   1.000
_cell.length_c   1.000
_cell.angle_alpha   90.00
_cell.angle_beta   90.00
_cell.angle_gamma   90.00
#
_symmetry.space_group_name_H-M   'P 1'
#
loop_
_entity.id
_entity.type
_entity.pdbx_description
1 polymer ?
#
loop_
_entity_poly.entity_id
_entity_poly.type
_entity_poly.pdbx_seq_one_letter_code
_entity_poly.pdbx_strand_id
1 'polypeptide(L)'
;GLGDVYKRQVCNKMNNALDADWFRGLGAGETAGQFTVELPQGWQTVETPVQFPACGGKTPAWVQYVQSRRLEVTCGEAPFLASRYDAATGEMIPVARRIGILDRKLRVVSENAATEDEWRKYATHAVQSTYGYEYQGDNLLLARVNLLLTYAENLQARWQRKPTKEELQPIANIISWNLWQMDGLRLSVPGGKPQPEAEQLDLFSMFGAAEPQPPTVSCKVKNWRKGSHGTTQNFETIREGSTSMKFDYVIGNPPYQISDGGAGVSATPIYNRFIEAIKTTHPGAICLIIPAKWYSGGKGLDKFREEMLGDRHISTLVDYSNSLDVFPNVDVAGGVCYFVWKEAYNGKCKYTNYRNGKATTAYRDLNEFQTFIRYPVASEIVKKVKEDGELTLDKVVSSRKPFGLATTAKPMKIGDITLRYNGGRGPYKSTEIRVGTEMIDQWKIIISRLTAEHAGQPAKDGKYRVLSTMELLKPGEICSETYLVAGAFDSKEEASNYMDYLKTQFVRFLILQIAMTQQLSKASFAFVPCQDFTRKWTDKQLFEKYDLSSEEVNYIQGMIKEMA
;
A
#
# COMPACT_ATOMS: atom_id res chain seq x y z
N GLY A 1 9.32 14.46 -7.64
CA GLY A 1 8.21 14.49 -6.73
C GLY A 1 8.62 15.19 -5.46
N LEU A 2 7.80 16.06 -4.94
CA LEU A 2 7.92 16.59 -3.59
C LEU A 2 7.85 15.39 -2.67
N GLY A 3 8.94 15.10 -1.93
CA GLY A 3 9.06 13.95 -1.06
C GLY A 3 7.91 13.92 -0.08
N ASP A 4 7.22 12.78 -0.03
CA ASP A 4 6.19 12.53 0.95
C ASP A 4 6.82 12.57 2.33
N VAL A 5 6.57 13.64 3.07
CA VAL A 5 7.09 13.83 4.43
C VAL A 5 6.29 12.95 5.36
N TYR A 6 6.89 11.88 5.84
CA TYR A 6 6.24 10.97 6.79
C TYR A 6 6.11 11.56 8.17
N LYS A 7 5.09 11.14 8.88
CA LYS A 7 5.17 11.17 10.34
C LYS A 7 6.26 10.20 10.78
N ARG A 8 7.25 10.69 11.49
CA ARG A 8 8.36 9.93 12.08
C ARG A 8 7.90 8.66 12.83
N GLN A 9 6.67 8.67 13.33
CA GLN A 9 6.03 7.54 13.98
C GLN A 9 5.93 6.29 13.07
N VAL A 10 5.65 6.46 11.77
CA VAL A 10 5.55 5.32 10.85
C VAL A 10 6.91 4.73 10.54
N CYS A 11 7.95 5.57 10.35
CA CYS A 11 9.32 5.08 10.23
C CYS A 11 9.73 4.25 11.45
N ASN A 12 9.37 4.73 12.66
CA ASN A 12 9.62 4.00 13.89
C ASN A 12 8.89 2.65 13.94
N LYS A 13 7.60 2.61 13.60
CA LYS A 13 6.80 1.37 13.57
C LYS A 13 7.35 0.35 12.57
N MET A 14 7.73 0.78 11.37
CA MET A 14 8.29 -0.11 10.36
C MET A 14 9.67 -0.64 10.78
N ASN A 15 10.54 0.20 11.34
CA ASN A 15 11.81 -0.23 11.91
C ASN A 15 11.61 -1.19 13.09
N ASN A 16 10.64 -0.94 13.99
CA ASN A 16 10.28 -1.84 15.08
C ASN A 16 9.80 -3.21 14.58
N ALA A 17 9.02 -3.24 13.49
CA ALA A 17 8.54 -4.48 12.90
C ALA A 17 9.69 -5.38 12.41
N LEU A 18 10.71 -4.78 11.77
CA LEU A 18 11.90 -5.51 11.33
C LEU A 18 12.80 -5.95 12.50
N ASP A 19 12.96 -5.11 13.52
CA ASP A 19 13.73 -5.50 14.72
C ASP A 19 13.04 -6.61 15.47
N ALA A 20 11.73 -6.53 15.70
CA ALA A 20 10.95 -7.59 16.33
C ALA A 20 11.06 -8.92 15.57
N ASP A 21 11.14 -8.87 14.24
CA ASP A 21 11.37 -10.05 13.41
C ASP A 21 12.76 -10.64 13.63
N TRP A 22 13.79 -9.78 13.62
CA TRP A 22 15.16 -10.19 13.85
C TRP A 22 15.35 -10.87 15.22
N PHE A 23 14.79 -10.27 16.29
CA PHE A 23 14.88 -10.83 17.65
C PHE A 23 14.12 -12.15 17.79
N ARG A 24 12.94 -12.28 17.16
CA ARG A 24 12.21 -13.57 17.11
C ARG A 24 12.99 -14.67 16.39
N GLY A 25 13.74 -14.33 15.35
CA GLY A 25 14.63 -15.26 14.66
C GLY A 25 15.70 -15.87 15.56
N LEU A 26 16.05 -15.22 16.67
CA LEU A 26 16.93 -15.73 17.71
C LEU A 26 16.19 -16.41 18.88
N GLY A 27 14.88 -16.63 18.78
CA GLY A 27 14.08 -17.23 19.84
C GLY A 27 13.80 -16.29 21.04
N ALA A 28 14.00 -14.98 20.86
CA ALA A 28 13.72 -14.00 21.90
C ALA A 28 12.20 -13.75 22.07
N GLY A 29 11.76 -13.41 23.29
CA GLY A 29 10.38 -13.08 23.60
C GLY A 29 9.90 -11.79 22.91
N GLU A 30 8.59 -11.53 22.91
CA GLU A 30 7.97 -10.41 22.22
C GLU A 30 8.47 -9.02 22.66
N THR A 31 8.97 -8.90 23.88
CA THR A 31 9.48 -7.64 24.46
C THR A 31 10.98 -7.44 24.27
N ALA A 32 11.69 -8.45 23.72
CA ALA A 32 13.12 -8.33 23.47
C ALA A 32 13.41 -7.37 22.31
N GLY A 33 14.49 -6.61 22.43
CA GLY A 33 14.98 -5.75 21.37
C GLY A 33 14.14 -4.52 21.10
N GLN A 34 13.37 -4.06 22.06
CA GLN A 34 12.60 -2.82 21.94
C GLN A 34 13.51 -1.60 22.04
N PHE A 35 13.58 -0.81 20.97
CA PHE A 35 14.25 0.51 20.96
C PHE A 35 13.32 1.63 21.40
N THR A 36 12.02 1.43 21.22
CA THR A 36 10.98 2.42 21.54
C THR A 36 9.75 1.72 22.11
N VAL A 37 9.01 2.45 22.96
CA VAL A 37 7.71 2.04 23.49
C VAL A 37 6.64 2.95 22.94
N GLU A 38 5.55 2.39 22.40
CA GLU A 38 4.40 3.16 21.94
C GLU A 38 3.62 3.74 23.13
N LEU A 39 3.21 4.98 23.00
CA LEU A 39 2.36 5.71 23.93
C LEU A 39 1.02 6.03 23.24
N PRO A 40 -0.04 6.37 23.99
CA PRO A 40 -1.31 6.78 23.41
C PRO A 40 -1.18 7.94 22.40
N GLN A 41 -0.21 8.82 22.60
CA GLN A 41 0.12 9.92 21.70
C GLN A 41 1.60 9.88 21.33
N GLY A 42 1.96 8.96 20.40
CA GLY A 42 3.32 8.88 19.89
C GLY A 42 4.12 7.71 20.46
N TRP A 43 5.36 7.95 20.86
CA TRP A 43 6.28 6.93 21.36
C TRP A 43 7.47 7.61 22.09
N GLN A 44 8.18 6.84 22.88
CA GLN A 44 9.43 7.26 23.52
C GLN A 44 10.53 6.22 23.30
N THR A 45 11.79 6.66 23.29
CA THR A 45 12.94 5.75 23.26
C THR A 45 13.10 5.07 24.63
N VAL A 46 13.44 3.79 24.59
CA VAL A 46 13.79 3.03 25.81
C VAL A 46 15.14 3.53 26.30
N GLU A 47 15.25 3.90 27.58
CA GLU A 47 16.49 4.43 28.15
C GLU A 47 17.48 3.34 28.58
N THR A 48 16.96 2.15 28.94
CA THR A 48 17.80 1.01 29.30
C THR A 48 18.49 0.40 28.10
N PRO A 49 19.72 -0.15 28.26
CA PRO A 49 20.40 -0.84 27.18
C PRO A 49 19.58 -1.97 26.58
N VAL A 50 19.67 -2.13 25.26
CA VAL A 50 18.95 -3.18 24.55
C VAL A 50 19.52 -4.55 24.92
N GLN A 51 18.65 -5.43 25.43
CA GLN A 51 19.05 -6.76 25.84
C GLN A 51 19.05 -7.72 24.66
N PHE A 52 20.14 -8.45 24.48
CA PHE A 52 20.30 -9.47 23.44
C PHE A 52 20.26 -10.87 24.05
N PRO A 53 19.61 -11.84 23.38
CA PRO A 53 19.61 -13.22 23.85
C PRO A 53 21.02 -13.81 23.80
N ALA A 54 21.31 -14.77 24.71
CA ALA A 54 22.54 -15.53 24.64
C ALA A 54 22.55 -16.38 23.37
N CYS A 55 23.59 -16.26 22.55
CA CYS A 55 23.80 -17.09 21.38
C CYS A 55 24.82 -18.19 21.68
N GLY A 56 24.53 -19.43 21.26
CA GLY A 56 25.48 -20.55 21.33
C GLY A 56 26.67 -20.46 20.35
N GLY A 57 26.77 -19.37 19.55
CA GLY A 57 27.82 -19.16 18.54
C GLY A 57 28.98 -18.30 19.02
N LYS A 58 30.10 -18.30 18.24
CA LYS A 58 31.30 -17.49 18.53
C LYS A 58 31.09 -15.97 18.45
N THR A 59 30.07 -15.52 17.71
CA THR A 59 29.78 -14.09 17.50
C THR A 59 28.61 -13.68 18.40
N PRO A 60 28.77 -12.66 19.26
CA PRO A 60 27.69 -12.17 20.12
C PRO A 60 26.46 -11.71 19.29
N ALA A 61 25.27 -11.88 19.84
CA ALA A 61 24.02 -11.51 19.15
C ALA A 61 23.97 -10.03 18.74
N TRP A 62 24.46 -9.14 19.62
CA TRP A 62 24.50 -7.70 19.28
C TRP A 62 25.41 -7.40 18.07
N VAL A 63 26.51 -8.15 17.90
CA VAL A 63 27.38 -8.02 16.71
C VAL A 63 26.66 -8.51 15.46
N GLN A 64 25.91 -9.63 15.56
CA GLN A 64 25.09 -10.15 14.47
C GLN A 64 24.02 -9.13 14.06
N TYR A 65 23.38 -8.48 15.03
CA TYR A 65 22.41 -7.40 14.78
C TYR A 65 23.05 -6.23 14.02
N VAL A 66 24.18 -5.74 14.50
CA VAL A 66 24.93 -4.65 13.86
C VAL A 66 25.31 -5.00 12.43
N GLN A 67 25.70 -6.25 12.19
CA GLN A 67 26.10 -6.75 10.87
C GLN A 67 24.94 -7.16 9.97
N SER A 68 23.68 -7.16 10.45
CA SER A 68 22.53 -7.49 9.61
C SER A 68 22.43 -6.49 8.44
N ARG A 69 22.36 -7.00 7.20
CA ARG A 69 22.31 -6.16 5.99
C ARG A 69 20.90 -5.62 5.80
N ARG A 70 20.76 -4.30 5.86
CA ARG A 70 19.49 -3.61 5.70
C ARG A 70 19.57 -2.62 4.54
N LEU A 71 18.60 -2.71 3.64
CA LEU A 71 18.50 -1.88 2.44
C LEU A 71 17.26 -1.01 2.50
N GLU A 72 17.42 0.32 2.40
CA GLU A 72 16.31 1.24 2.14
C GLU A 72 16.17 1.45 0.63
N VAL A 73 14.96 1.17 0.12
CA VAL A 73 14.66 1.30 -1.30
C VAL A 73 14.00 2.63 -1.60
N THR A 74 14.44 3.31 -2.66
CA THR A 74 14.04 4.68 -3.00
C THR A 74 14.21 5.60 -1.79
N CYS A 75 15.44 5.60 -1.26
CA CYS A 75 15.70 6.09 0.08
C CYS A 75 15.51 7.61 0.27
N GLY A 76 15.38 8.39 -0.80
CA GLY A 76 15.30 9.86 -0.66
C GLY A 76 16.48 10.37 0.16
N GLU A 77 16.18 11.08 1.27
CA GLU A 77 17.16 11.55 2.25
C GLU A 77 17.52 10.51 3.32
N ALA A 78 17.10 9.25 3.15
CA ALA A 78 17.29 8.09 4.03
C ALA A 78 16.59 8.17 5.41
N PRO A 79 15.29 8.48 5.47
CA PRO A 79 14.58 8.67 6.75
C PRO A 79 14.42 7.36 7.56
N PHE A 80 14.48 6.19 6.94
CA PHE A 80 14.48 4.91 7.65
C PHE A 80 15.88 4.54 8.15
N LEU A 81 16.94 4.96 7.47
CA LEU A 81 18.32 4.66 7.87
C LEU A 81 18.84 5.62 8.94
N ALA A 82 18.54 6.92 8.85
CA ALA A 82 19.04 7.94 9.77
C ALA A 82 17.97 9.00 10.07
N SER A 83 17.71 9.24 11.35
CA SER A 83 16.68 10.19 11.79
C SER A 83 17.30 11.39 12.53
N ARG A 84 18.15 12.15 11.82
CA ARG A 84 18.86 13.30 12.41
C ARG A 84 17.98 14.49 12.69
N TYR A 85 16.97 14.72 11.89
CA TYR A 85 16.02 15.83 12.01
C TYR A 85 14.60 15.35 11.70
N ASP A 86 13.63 16.10 12.16
CA ASP A 86 12.24 15.91 11.76
C ASP A 86 12.01 16.54 10.39
N ALA A 87 11.65 15.73 9.41
CA ALA A 87 11.48 16.18 8.02
C ALA A 87 10.31 17.17 7.84
N ALA A 88 9.35 17.23 8.78
CA ALA A 88 8.24 18.16 8.72
C ALA A 88 8.59 19.53 9.29
N THR A 89 9.43 19.58 10.33
CA THR A 89 9.76 20.83 11.05
C THR A 89 11.18 21.32 10.83
N GLY A 90 12.09 20.45 10.37
CA GLY A 90 13.52 20.72 10.27
C GLY A 90 14.26 20.68 11.62
N GLU A 91 13.58 20.37 12.73
CA GLU A 91 14.20 20.34 14.05
C GLU A 91 15.19 19.18 14.19
N MET A 92 16.37 19.48 14.72
CA MET A 92 17.41 18.48 14.96
C MET A 92 17.04 17.57 16.13
N ILE A 93 17.23 16.27 15.95
CA ILE A 93 16.89 15.25 16.93
C ILE A 93 18.15 14.83 17.70
N PRO A 94 18.13 14.91 19.05
CA PRO A 94 19.22 14.42 19.88
C PRO A 94 19.54 12.95 19.59
N VAL A 95 20.83 12.56 19.59
CA VAL A 95 21.30 11.21 19.27
C VAL A 95 20.54 10.12 20.04
N ALA A 96 20.31 10.31 21.35
CA ALA A 96 19.60 9.36 22.19
C ALA A 96 18.11 9.14 21.80
N ARG A 97 17.52 10.02 20.99
CA ARG A 97 16.12 9.97 20.57
C ARG A 97 15.95 9.57 19.10
N ARG A 98 17.03 9.21 18.43
CA ARG A 98 17.02 8.80 17.03
C ARG A 98 16.58 7.35 16.87
N ILE A 99 15.94 7.06 15.74
CA ILE A 99 15.23 5.79 15.51
C ILE A 99 15.59 5.12 14.19
N GLY A 100 16.45 5.74 13.37
CA GLY A 100 16.88 5.16 12.10
C GLY A 100 17.66 3.85 12.31
N ILE A 101 17.75 3.06 11.27
CA ILE A 101 18.46 1.76 11.30
C ILE A 101 19.91 1.92 11.71
N LEU A 102 20.62 2.89 11.13
CA LEU A 102 22.00 3.19 11.50
C LEU A 102 22.10 3.74 12.92
N ASP A 103 21.17 4.62 13.32
CA ASP A 103 21.09 5.14 14.69
C ASP A 103 20.96 4.02 15.72
N ARG A 104 20.08 3.03 15.48
CA ARG A 104 19.89 1.86 16.34
C ARG A 104 21.14 0.98 16.42
N LYS A 105 21.77 0.71 15.28
CA LYS A 105 23.02 -0.05 15.24
C LYS A 105 24.15 0.64 16.00
N LEU A 106 24.32 1.95 15.82
CA LEU A 106 25.34 2.73 16.53
C LEU A 106 25.03 2.84 18.03
N ARG A 107 23.76 2.91 18.41
CA ARG A 107 23.33 2.81 19.80
C ARG A 107 23.75 1.47 20.41
N VAL A 108 23.46 0.36 19.74
CA VAL A 108 23.87 -0.99 20.18
C VAL A 108 25.38 -1.09 20.33
N VAL A 109 26.15 -0.54 19.37
CA VAL A 109 27.61 -0.48 19.49
C VAL A 109 28.02 0.34 20.73
N SER A 110 27.41 1.49 20.95
CA SER A 110 27.72 2.38 22.09
C SER A 110 27.37 1.74 23.45
N GLU A 111 26.36 0.89 23.51
CA GLU A 111 25.94 0.16 24.71
C GLU A 111 26.85 -1.04 25.03
N ASN A 112 27.55 -1.61 24.04
CA ASN A 112 28.30 -2.86 24.20
C ASN A 112 29.83 -2.72 24.05
N ALA A 113 30.33 -1.74 23.30
CA ALA A 113 31.78 -1.54 23.11
C ALA A 113 32.42 -0.91 24.36
N ALA A 114 33.46 -1.55 24.87
CA ALA A 114 34.18 -1.11 26.06
C ALA A 114 35.24 -0.04 25.77
N THR A 115 35.85 -0.05 24.57
CA THR A 115 36.90 0.87 24.15
C THR A 115 36.51 1.63 22.88
N GLU A 116 37.17 2.75 22.63
CA GLU A 116 36.94 3.52 21.42
C GLU A 116 37.33 2.77 20.15
N ASP A 117 38.42 1.98 20.20
CA ASP A 117 38.85 1.16 19.06
C ASP A 117 37.85 0.07 18.74
N GLU A 118 37.29 -0.58 19.76
CA GLU A 118 36.23 -1.53 19.60
C GLU A 118 34.97 -0.87 19.04
N TRP A 119 34.61 0.29 19.56
CA TRP A 119 33.48 1.08 19.07
C TRP A 119 33.65 1.42 17.57
N ARG A 120 34.81 1.96 17.17
CA ARG A 120 35.11 2.30 15.78
C ARG A 120 35.04 1.09 14.86
N LYS A 121 35.55 -0.06 15.30
CA LYS A 121 35.47 -1.31 14.55
C LYS A 121 34.00 -1.69 14.26
N TYR A 122 33.17 -1.75 15.26
CA TYR A 122 31.79 -2.20 15.10
C TYR A 122 30.87 -1.10 14.52
N ALA A 123 31.15 0.15 14.77
CA ALA A 123 30.49 1.27 14.09
C ALA A 123 30.77 1.25 12.58
N THR A 124 32.00 0.89 12.17
CA THR A 124 32.31 0.65 10.77
C THR A 124 31.48 -0.51 10.20
N HIS A 125 31.33 -1.62 10.92
CA HIS A 125 30.44 -2.72 10.50
C HIS A 125 28.97 -2.29 10.40
N ALA A 126 28.51 -1.41 11.29
CA ALA A 126 27.16 -0.85 11.20
C ALA A 126 26.95 -0.09 9.88
N VAL A 127 27.89 0.75 9.48
CA VAL A 127 27.84 1.46 8.21
C VAL A 127 27.95 0.49 7.02
N GLN A 128 28.88 -0.48 7.08
CA GLN A 128 29.06 -1.50 6.03
C GLN A 128 27.84 -2.38 5.77
N SER A 129 26.94 -2.50 6.73
CA SER A 129 25.72 -3.31 6.65
C SER A 129 24.45 -2.48 6.44
N THR A 130 24.58 -1.17 6.20
CA THR A 130 23.47 -0.24 5.96
C THR A 130 23.56 0.27 4.53
N TYR A 131 22.52 -0.01 3.74
CA TYR A 131 22.47 0.22 2.29
C TYR A 131 21.25 1.04 1.90
N GLY A 132 21.33 1.75 0.78
CA GLY A 132 20.21 2.45 0.18
C GLY A 132 20.42 2.75 -1.29
N TYR A 133 19.34 2.89 -2.06
CA TYR A 133 19.44 3.44 -3.40
C TYR A 133 18.35 4.49 -3.64
N GLU A 134 18.70 5.45 -4.50
CA GLU A 134 17.83 6.55 -4.88
C GLU A 134 18.00 6.85 -6.38
N TYR A 135 16.95 7.30 -7.03
CA TYR A 135 16.99 7.72 -8.42
C TYR A 135 17.55 9.13 -8.58
N GLN A 136 17.18 10.04 -7.67
CA GLN A 136 17.56 11.45 -7.72
C GLN A 136 18.90 11.69 -7.00
N GLY A 137 19.85 12.29 -7.72
CA GLY A 137 21.22 12.48 -7.22
C GLY A 137 21.33 13.48 -6.06
N ASP A 138 20.51 14.51 -6.01
CA ASP A 138 20.44 15.49 -4.91
C ASP A 138 19.95 14.85 -3.60
N ASN A 139 18.88 14.09 -3.64
CA ASN A 139 18.39 13.33 -2.49
C ASN A 139 19.44 12.33 -2.01
N LEU A 140 20.08 11.63 -2.94
CA LEU A 140 21.16 10.69 -2.61
C LEU A 140 22.34 11.39 -1.92
N LEU A 141 22.69 12.61 -2.32
CA LEU A 141 23.74 13.39 -1.65
C LEU A 141 23.33 13.70 -0.20
N LEU A 142 22.10 14.14 0.03
CA LEU A 142 21.57 14.40 1.37
C LEU A 142 21.58 13.12 2.23
N ALA A 143 21.16 11.99 1.67
CA ALA A 143 21.23 10.68 2.33
C ALA A 143 22.64 10.32 2.78
N ARG A 144 23.64 10.48 1.89
CA ARG A 144 25.06 10.24 2.20
C ARG A 144 25.57 11.15 3.32
N VAL A 145 25.23 12.44 3.28
CA VAL A 145 25.57 13.40 4.33
C VAL A 145 24.90 13.01 5.65
N ASN A 146 23.63 12.63 5.63
CA ASN A 146 22.91 12.19 6.83
C ASN A 146 23.58 10.99 7.50
N LEU A 147 23.98 9.97 6.74
CA LEU A 147 24.66 8.80 7.32
C LEU A 147 26.05 9.17 7.87
N LEU A 148 26.83 9.98 7.17
CA LEU A 148 28.17 10.41 7.61
C LEU A 148 28.08 11.20 8.92
N LEU A 149 27.16 12.17 8.98
CA LEU A 149 26.97 12.97 10.18
C LEU A 149 26.36 12.15 11.32
N THR A 150 25.51 11.16 11.04
CA THR A 150 25.02 10.21 12.06
C THR A 150 26.17 9.46 12.73
N TYR A 151 27.14 8.96 11.95
CA TYR A 151 28.35 8.34 12.49
C TYR A 151 29.14 9.32 13.36
N ALA A 152 29.41 10.53 12.85
CA ALA A 152 30.21 11.54 13.53
C ALA A 152 29.57 12.01 14.87
N GLU A 153 28.26 12.23 14.86
CA GLU A 153 27.50 12.67 16.03
C GLU A 153 27.38 11.57 17.11
N ASN A 154 27.28 10.28 16.70
CA ASN A 154 27.30 9.15 17.64
C ASN A 154 28.68 8.98 18.28
N LEU A 155 29.80 9.13 17.52
CA LEU A 155 31.15 9.13 18.07
C LEU A 155 31.31 10.25 19.10
N GLN A 156 30.89 11.48 18.74
CA GLN A 156 30.96 12.62 19.62
C GLN A 156 30.12 12.43 20.90
N ALA A 157 28.92 11.87 20.76
CA ALA A 157 28.04 11.62 21.91
C ALA A 157 28.64 10.59 22.88
N ARG A 158 29.29 9.54 22.37
CA ARG A 158 29.85 8.46 23.19
C ARG A 158 31.22 8.80 23.79
N TRP A 159 32.11 9.42 23.01
CA TRP A 159 33.50 9.64 23.38
C TRP A 159 33.86 11.11 23.64
N GLN A 160 32.88 12.02 23.62
CA GLN A 160 33.03 13.47 23.93
C GLN A 160 34.10 14.17 23.08
N ARG A 161 34.35 13.67 21.87
CA ARG A 161 35.21 14.30 20.88
C ARG A 161 34.63 14.20 19.47
N LYS A 162 35.05 15.11 18.62
CA LYS A 162 34.72 15.05 17.18
C LYS A 162 35.66 14.07 16.47
N PRO A 163 35.20 13.33 15.45
CA PRO A 163 36.08 12.55 14.61
C PRO A 163 36.99 13.47 13.80
N THR A 164 38.20 12.98 13.48
CA THR A 164 39.10 13.68 12.57
C THR A 164 38.69 13.43 11.11
N LYS A 165 39.30 14.19 10.17
CA LYS A 165 39.05 14.00 8.74
C LYS A 165 39.49 12.61 8.27
N GLU A 166 40.63 12.15 8.78
CA GLU A 166 41.24 10.85 8.49
C GLU A 166 40.35 9.69 8.97
N GLU A 167 39.65 9.85 10.07
CA GLU A 167 38.65 8.88 10.60
C GLU A 167 37.36 8.87 9.77
N LEU A 168 36.94 10.02 9.26
CA LEU A 168 35.74 10.13 8.46
C LEU A 168 35.93 9.65 7.00
N GLN A 169 37.14 9.76 6.44
CA GLN A 169 37.39 9.41 5.04
C GLN A 169 37.04 7.93 4.70
N PRO A 170 37.44 6.92 5.51
CA PRO A 170 37.01 5.53 5.27
C PRO A 170 35.51 5.34 5.36
N ILE A 171 34.84 6.02 6.31
CA ILE A 171 33.38 5.94 6.49
C ILE A 171 32.68 6.56 5.29
N ALA A 172 33.10 7.72 4.82
CA ALA A 172 32.58 8.35 3.60
C ALA A 172 32.74 7.45 2.37
N ASN A 173 33.89 6.76 2.25
CA ASN A 173 34.09 5.79 1.18
C ASN A 173 33.10 4.60 1.26
N ILE A 174 32.86 4.04 2.45
CA ILE A 174 31.85 2.98 2.64
C ILE A 174 30.46 3.49 2.22
N ILE A 175 30.06 4.66 2.70
CA ILE A 175 28.77 5.27 2.39
C ILE A 175 28.62 5.49 0.88
N SER A 176 29.65 5.92 0.18
CA SER A 176 29.60 6.14 -1.27
C SER A 176 29.31 4.87 -2.07
N TRP A 177 29.73 3.70 -1.56
CA TRP A 177 29.42 2.41 -2.13
C TRP A 177 28.05 1.85 -1.70
N ASN A 178 27.64 2.14 -0.49
CA ASN A 178 26.42 1.58 0.11
C ASN A 178 25.16 2.38 -0.24
N LEU A 179 25.32 3.68 -0.55
CA LEU A 179 24.23 4.51 -1.06
C LEU A 179 24.53 4.86 -2.51
N TRP A 180 23.79 4.25 -3.45
CA TRP A 180 24.07 4.40 -4.89
C TRP A 180 22.85 4.89 -5.67
N GLN A 181 23.12 5.49 -6.83
CA GLN A 181 22.06 5.94 -7.74
C GLN A 181 21.60 4.76 -8.59
N MET A 182 20.28 4.51 -8.63
CA MET A 182 19.70 3.39 -9.37
C MET A 182 18.28 3.68 -9.82
N ASP A 183 17.94 3.27 -11.04
CA ASP A 183 16.57 3.08 -11.47
C ASP A 183 16.03 1.80 -10.81
N GLY A 184 15.15 1.95 -9.83
CA GLY A 184 14.65 0.84 -9.02
C GLY A 184 13.72 -0.13 -9.78
N LEU A 185 13.19 0.25 -10.95
CA LEU A 185 12.40 -0.63 -11.81
C LEU A 185 13.28 -1.45 -12.76
N ARG A 186 14.36 -0.83 -13.26
CA ARG A 186 15.30 -1.46 -14.19
C ARG A 186 16.50 -2.08 -13.49
N LEU A 187 16.71 -1.75 -12.21
CA LEU A 187 17.87 -2.15 -11.38
C LEU A 187 19.21 -1.76 -12.02
N SER A 188 19.25 -0.63 -12.70
CA SER A 188 20.35 -0.15 -13.53
C SER A 188 20.70 1.31 -13.25
N VAL A 189 21.85 1.75 -13.73
CA VAL A 189 22.31 3.15 -13.64
C VAL A 189 21.35 4.06 -14.43
N PRO A 190 20.77 5.10 -13.83
CA PRO A 190 19.91 6.05 -14.54
C PRO A 190 20.66 6.74 -15.67
N GLY A 191 20.08 6.71 -16.90
CA GLY A 191 20.67 7.36 -18.07
C GLY A 191 22.01 6.77 -18.55
N GLY A 192 22.41 5.64 -18.00
CA GLY A 192 23.64 4.93 -18.42
C GLY A 192 23.54 4.53 -19.91
N LYS A 193 24.45 5.04 -20.74
CA LYS A 193 24.58 4.56 -22.11
C LYS A 193 25.38 3.26 -22.07
N PRO A 194 24.91 2.17 -22.71
CA PRO A 194 25.71 0.96 -22.82
C PRO A 194 26.97 1.27 -23.63
N GLN A 195 28.09 0.70 -23.22
CA GLN A 195 29.24 0.62 -24.13
C GLN A 195 28.80 -0.30 -25.29
N PRO A 196 29.19 0.01 -26.55
CA PRO A 196 28.85 -0.82 -27.67
C PRO A 196 29.60 -2.16 -27.55
N GLU A 197 28.96 -3.15 -26.97
CA GLU A 197 29.31 -4.55 -27.21
C GLU A 197 28.66 -4.94 -28.54
N ALA A 198 29.43 -5.66 -29.37
CA ALA A 198 29.06 -6.03 -30.73
C ALA A 198 27.61 -6.52 -30.81
N GLU A 199 26.87 -5.92 -31.76
CA GLU A 199 25.50 -6.27 -32.11
C GLU A 199 25.41 -7.79 -32.39
N GLN A 200 24.90 -8.54 -31.42
CA GLN A 200 24.26 -9.82 -31.69
C GLN A 200 22.84 -9.52 -32.16
N LEU A 201 22.67 -9.54 -33.48
CA LEU A 201 21.36 -9.50 -34.15
C LEU A 201 20.52 -10.68 -33.63
N ASP A 202 19.61 -10.40 -32.72
CA ASP A 202 18.64 -11.39 -32.27
C ASP A 202 17.53 -11.54 -33.31
N LEU A 203 17.48 -12.73 -33.91
CA LEU A 203 16.51 -13.10 -34.95
C LEU A 203 15.04 -13.06 -34.45
N PHE A 204 14.82 -12.99 -33.14
CA PHE A 204 13.47 -12.94 -32.52
C PHE A 204 12.81 -11.57 -32.58
N SER A 205 13.56 -10.48 -32.78
CA SER A 205 13.00 -9.12 -32.90
C SER A 205 12.20 -8.91 -34.21
N MET A 206 12.29 -9.78 -35.18
CA MET A 206 11.56 -9.68 -36.44
C MET A 206 10.10 -10.18 -36.38
N PHE A 207 9.65 -10.79 -35.28
CA PHE A 207 8.32 -11.39 -35.15
C PHE A 207 7.39 -10.71 -34.12
N GLY A 208 7.47 -9.39 -33.97
CA GLY A 208 6.42 -8.63 -33.26
C GLY A 208 6.37 -8.81 -31.73
N ALA A 209 7.45 -9.25 -31.13
CA ALA A 209 7.61 -9.19 -29.66
C ALA A 209 7.97 -7.76 -29.22
N ALA A 210 7.55 -7.39 -27.99
CA ALA A 210 7.71 -6.09 -27.37
C ALA A 210 9.04 -5.41 -27.73
N GLU A 211 9.02 -4.09 -27.99
CA GLU A 211 10.21 -3.28 -28.33
C GLU A 211 11.39 -3.68 -27.44
N PRO A 212 12.55 -4.03 -28.01
CA PRO A 212 13.74 -4.37 -27.24
C PRO A 212 14.10 -3.18 -26.35
N GLN A 213 14.06 -3.39 -25.04
CA GLN A 213 14.47 -2.36 -24.10
C GLN A 213 15.96 -2.04 -24.36
N PRO A 214 16.33 -0.75 -24.39
CA PRO A 214 17.73 -0.40 -24.61
C PRO A 214 18.60 -1.08 -23.55
N PRO A 215 19.78 -1.61 -23.91
CA PRO A 215 20.68 -2.27 -23.00
C PRO A 215 21.02 -1.35 -21.83
N THR A 216 20.90 -1.84 -20.61
CA THR A 216 21.06 -1.08 -19.37
C THR A 216 22.41 -1.39 -18.72
N VAL A 217 23.02 -0.37 -18.08
CA VAL A 217 24.25 -0.56 -17.31
C VAL A 217 23.88 -1.02 -15.90
N SER A 218 24.30 -2.23 -15.50
CA SER A 218 24.06 -2.76 -14.16
C SER A 218 24.77 -1.93 -13.09
N CYS A 219 24.05 -1.64 -11.99
CA CYS A 219 24.64 -1.01 -10.82
C CYS A 219 25.62 -1.94 -10.12
N LYS A 220 26.67 -1.37 -9.52
CA LYS A 220 27.67 -2.10 -8.73
C LYS A 220 27.40 -1.89 -7.25
N VAL A 221 27.46 -3.00 -6.48
CA VAL A 221 27.38 -2.96 -5.02
C VAL A 221 28.59 -3.64 -4.40
N LYS A 222 28.86 -3.34 -3.15
CA LYS A 222 30.02 -3.87 -2.44
C LYS A 222 29.60 -4.80 -1.32
N ASN A 223 30.19 -6.01 -1.33
CA ASN A 223 30.04 -6.99 -0.27
C ASN A 223 31.22 -6.88 0.70
N TRP A 224 31.01 -6.20 1.81
CA TRP A 224 32.06 -5.93 2.81
C TRP A 224 32.45 -7.15 3.66
N ARG A 225 31.67 -8.24 3.60
CA ARG A 225 32.00 -9.49 4.31
C ARG A 225 33.03 -10.36 3.59
N LYS A 226 33.42 -10.01 2.36
CA LYS A 226 34.38 -10.76 1.58
C LYS A 226 35.66 -9.93 1.36
N GLY A 227 36.80 -10.44 1.84
CA GLY A 227 38.09 -9.79 1.72
C GLY A 227 38.27 -8.58 2.65
N SER A 228 39.49 -8.11 2.83
CA SER A 228 39.85 -7.00 3.73
C SER A 228 39.23 -5.65 3.31
N HIS A 229 38.97 -5.45 2.01
CA HIS A 229 38.42 -4.22 1.45
C HIS A 229 37.00 -4.41 0.83
N GLY A 230 36.36 -5.58 1.05
CA GLY A 230 35.12 -5.96 0.41
C GLY A 230 35.29 -6.28 -1.08
N THR A 231 34.36 -7.01 -1.67
CA THR A 231 34.35 -7.34 -3.12
C THR A 231 33.20 -6.60 -3.82
N THR A 232 33.52 -6.07 -5.00
CA THR A 232 32.51 -5.39 -5.84
C THR A 232 31.85 -6.41 -6.76
N GLN A 233 30.54 -6.31 -6.95
CA GLN A 233 29.76 -7.15 -7.85
C GLN A 233 28.63 -6.34 -8.51
N ASN A 234 28.11 -6.83 -9.61
CA ASN A 234 26.92 -6.25 -10.23
C ASN A 234 25.69 -6.52 -9.36
N PHE A 235 24.79 -5.56 -9.23
CA PHE A 235 23.55 -5.72 -8.48
C PHE A 235 22.67 -6.85 -9.05
N GLU A 236 22.71 -7.04 -10.35
CA GLU A 236 22.01 -8.10 -11.07
C GLU A 236 22.34 -9.52 -10.57
N THR A 237 23.60 -9.75 -10.14
CA THR A 237 24.01 -11.05 -9.57
C THR A 237 23.27 -11.39 -8.25
N ILE A 238 22.77 -10.38 -7.53
CA ILE A 238 21.91 -10.58 -6.36
C ILE A 238 20.54 -11.09 -6.80
N ARG A 239 19.98 -10.50 -7.84
CA ARG A 239 18.69 -10.90 -8.44
C ARG A 239 18.73 -12.32 -8.98
N GLU A 240 19.81 -12.70 -9.65
CA GLU A 240 19.99 -14.03 -10.21
C GLU A 240 20.29 -15.11 -9.16
N GLY A 241 20.49 -14.73 -7.88
CA GLY A 241 20.89 -15.66 -6.84
C GLY A 241 22.31 -16.25 -7.02
N SER A 242 23.09 -15.71 -7.97
CA SER A 242 24.43 -16.19 -8.30
C SER A 242 25.50 -15.76 -7.31
N THR A 243 25.14 -15.02 -6.26
CA THR A 243 26.04 -14.51 -5.24
C THR A 243 25.61 -14.90 -3.83
N SER A 244 26.56 -14.99 -2.89
CA SER A 244 26.26 -15.16 -1.46
C SER A 244 25.83 -13.86 -0.76
N MET A 245 25.75 -12.74 -1.47
CA MET A 245 25.25 -11.48 -0.92
C MET A 245 23.74 -11.47 -1.00
N LYS A 246 23.10 -11.42 0.18
CA LYS A 246 21.66 -11.18 0.34
C LYS A 246 21.45 -10.03 1.30
N PHE A 247 20.34 -9.31 1.16
CA PHE A 247 19.87 -8.39 2.17
C PHE A 247 19.01 -9.16 3.17
N ASP A 248 19.29 -8.98 4.46
CA ASP A 248 18.47 -9.61 5.50
C ASP A 248 17.09 -8.92 5.55
N TYR A 249 17.09 -7.59 5.38
CA TYR A 249 15.88 -6.77 5.41
C TYR A 249 15.90 -5.69 4.34
N VAL A 250 14.75 -5.50 3.70
CA VAL A 250 14.49 -4.39 2.78
C VAL A 250 13.34 -3.55 3.35
N ILE A 251 13.50 -2.24 3.40
CA ILE A 251 12.50 -1.29 3.88
C ILE A 251 12.38 -0.12 2.91
N GLY A 252 11.23 0.54 2.86
CA GLY A 252 11.12 1.77 2.08
C GLY A 252 9.70 2.21 1.76
N ASN A 253 9.65 3.29 0.99
CA ASN A 253 8.43 3.86 0.41
C ASN A 253 8.64 4.02 -1.10
N PRO A 254 8.26 3.03 -1.91
CA PRO A 254 8.43 3.11 -3.36
C PRO A 254 7.52 4.19 -3.96
N PRO A 255 7.88 4.79 -5.11
CA PRO A 255 7.01 5.73 -5.82
C PRO A 255 5.66 5.09 -6.14
N TYR A 256 4.56 5.84 -5.91
CA TYR A 256 3.21 5.30 -6.03
C TYR A 256 2.72 5.25 -7.48
N GLN A 257 3.07 6.23 -8.28
CA GLN A 257 2.58 6.37 -9.65
C GLN A 257 3.55 7.17 -10.52
N ILE A 258 3.49 6.95 -11.83
CA ILE A 258 4.12 7.81 -12.83
C ILE A 258 3.05 8.79 -13.35
N SER A 259 3.39 10.08 -13.41
CA SER A 259 2.61 11.10 -14.11
C SER A 259 3.05 11.10 -15.57
N ASP A 260 2.20 10.61 -16.47
CA ASP A 260 2.40 10.74 -17.92
C ASP A 260 2.05 12.17 -18.32
N GLY A 261 2.96 13.08 -18.28
CA GLY A 261 2.99 14.52 -18.60
C GLY A 261 1.94 15.18 -19.51
N GLY A 262 0.74 14.61 -19.66
CA GLY A 262 -0.36 15.13 -20.49
C GLY A 262 -1.63 15.40 -19.66
N ALA A 263 -2.26 16.54 -19.91
CA ALA A 263 -3.55 16.90 -19.35
C ALA A 263 -4.62 15.86 -19.74
N GLY A 264 -5.06 15.03 -18.77
CA GLY A 264 -6.14 14.05 -18.95
C GLY A 264 -5.75 12.59 -18.91
N VAL A 265 -4.47 12.22 -18.78
CA VAL A 265 -4.04 10.82 -18.64
C VAL A 265 -4.08 10.40 -17.18
N SER A 266 -4.76 9.30 -16.89
CA SER A 266 -4.87 8.73 -15.54
C SER A 266 -3.52 8.16 -15.11
N ALA A 267 -2.92 8.69 -14.03
CA ALA A 267 -1.67 8.21 -13.48
C ALA A 267 -1.69 6.69 -13.24
N THR A 268 -0.65 6.01 -13.73
CA THR A 268 -0.51 4.55 -13.65
C THR A 268 0.24 4.15 -12.38
N PRO A 269 -0.27 3.22 -11.57
CA PRO A 269 0.45 2.69 -10.42
C PRO A 269 1.76 2.01 -10.85
N ILE A 270 2.83 2.19 -10.05
CA ILE A 270 4.13 1.55 -10.28
C ILE A 270 4.70 0.83 -9.05
N TYR A 271 4.16 1.08 -7.87
CA TYR A 271 4.66 0.45 -6.63
C TYR A 271 4.60 -1.08 -6.65
N ASN A 272 3.63 -1.68 -7.36
CA ASN A 272 3.55 -3.12 -7.58
C ASN A 272 4.80 -3.64 -8.29
N ARG A 273 5.28 -2.95 -9.32
CA ARG A 273 6.50 -3.32 -10.07
C ARG A 273 7.76 -3.21 -9.19
N PHE A 274 7.81 -2.23 -8.27
CA PHE A 274 8.88 -2.15 -7.28
C PHE A 274 8.90 -3.35 -6.35
N ILE A 275 7.73 -3.80 -5.86
CA ILE A 275 7.62 -4.97 -4.99
C ILE A 275 8.11 -6.22 -5.73
N GLU A 276 7.68 -6.43 -6.97
CA GLU A 276 8.13 -7.54 -7.81
C GLU A 276 9.66 -7.50 -7.99
N ALA A 277 10.22 -6.33 -8.36
CA ALA A 277 11.66 -6.15 -8.51
C ALA A 277 12.46 -6.44 -7.23
N ILE A 278 11.95 -6.01 -6.06
CA ILE A 278 12.58 -6.26 -4.77
C ILE A 278 12.53 -7.74 -4.41
N LYS A 279 11.41 -8.42 -4.62
CA LYS A 279 11.26 -9.87 -4.37
C LYS A 279 12.29 -10.68 -5.17
N THR A 280 12.65 -10.26 -6.39
CA THR A 280 13.68 -10.94 -7.18
C THR A 280 15.09 -10.87 -6.58
N THR A 281 15.33 -10.02 -5.60
CA THR A 281 16.62 -9.95 -4.87
C THR A 281 16.69 -10.92 -3.69
N HIS A 282 15.67 -11.74 -3.49
CA HIS A 282 15.57 -12.78 -2.46
C HIS A 282 15.95 -12.30 -1.04
N PRO A 283 15.38 -11.20 -0.54
CA PRO A 283 15.66 -10.73 0.81
C PRO A 283 15.02 -11.64 1.86
N GLY A 284 15.57 -11.66 3.07
CA GLY A 284 14.97 -12.39 4.18
C GLY A 284 13.58 -11.86 4.57
N ALA A 285 13.43 -10.52 4.60
CA ALA A 285 12.14 -9.86 4.79
C ALA A 285 12.05 -8.51 4.06
N ILE A 286 10.82 -8.11 3.73
CA ILE A 286 10.48 -6.83 3.07
C ILE A 286 9.46 -6.11 3.94
N CYS A 287 9.69 -4.82 4.23
CA CYS A 287 8.73 -3.94 4.87
C CYS A 287 8.55 -2.67 4.02
N LEU A 288 7.44 -2.56 3.31
CA LEU A 288 7.17 -1.43 2.41
C LEU A 288 5.83 -0.79 2.75
N ILE A 289 5.77 0.55 2.61
CA ILE A 289 4.54 1.31 2.71
C ILE A 289 4.06 1.69 1.30
N ILE A 290 2.80 1.39 1.00
CA ILE A 290 2.19 1.53 -0.31
C ILE A 290 0.74 2.03 -0.19
N PRO A 291 0.14 2.60 -1.26
CA PRO A 291 -1.29 2.90 -1.29
C PRO A 291 -2.13 1.64 -1.07
N ALA A 292 -3.18 1.74 -0.25
CA ALA A 292 -4.08 0.61 0.02
C ALA A 292 -5.09 0.34 -1.11
N LYS A 293 -5.05 1.11 -2.18
CA LYS A 293 -5.96 0.99 -3.32
C LYS A 293 -5.94 -0.39 -4.01
N TRP A 294 -4.86 -1.13 -3.90
CA TRP A 294 -4.77 -2.49 -4.45
C TRP A 294 -5.77 -3.47 -3.81
N TYR A 295 -6.31 -3.18 -2.64
CA TYR A 295 -7.33 -4.04 -1.97
C TYR A 295 -8.55 -4.31 -2.85
N SER A 296 -8.99 -3.30 -3.61
CA SER A 296 -10.13 -3.42 -4.53
C SER A 296 -9.73 -3.72 -5.98
N GLY A 297 -8.45 -3.61 -6.33
CA GLY A 297 -7.96 -3.77 -7.71
C GLY A 297 -8.34 -2.60 -8.63
N GLY A 298 -8.40 -2.89 -9.92
CA GLY A 298 -8.63 -1.90 -10.97
C GLY A 298 -7.37 -1.13 -11.38
N LYS A 299 -7.41 -0.42 -12.50
CA LYS A 299 -6.28 0.32 -13.09
C LYS A 299 -5.00 -0.52 -13.25
N GLY A 300 -5.14 -1.79 -13.63
CA GLY A 300 -4.01 -2.72 -13.83
C GLY A 300 -3.49 -3.38 -12.56
N LEU A 301 -4.17 -3.21 -11.42
CA LEU A 301 -3.77 -3.83 -10.14
C LEU A 301 -4.47 -5.14 -9.82
N ASP A 302 -5.34 -5.66 -10.71
CA ASP A 302 -6.12 -6.88 -10.42
C ASP A 302 -5.23 -8.10 -10.19
N LYS A 303 -4.26 -8.33 -11.07
CA LYS A 303 -3.27 -9.41 -10.91
C LYS A 303 -2.44 -9.23 -9.64
N PHE A 304 -1.96 -8.02 -9.39
CA PHE A 304 -1.20 -7.69 -8.18
C PHE A 304 -2.01 -7.94 -6.91
N ARG A 305 -3.31 -7.57 -6.91
CA ARG A 305 -4.23 -7.86 -5.81
C ARG A 305 -4.32 -9.36 -5.55
N GLU A 306 -4.56 -10.16 -6.58
CA GLU A 306 -4.67 -11.62 -6.48
C GLU A 306 -3.39 -12.23 -5.90
N GLU A 307 -2.23 -11.80 -6.39
CA GLU A 307 -0.93 -12.24 -5.90
C GLU A 307 -0.71 -11.86 -4.43
N MET A 308 -0.98 -10.60 -4.06
CA MET A 308 -0.81 -10.15 -2.67
C MET A 308 -1.79 -10.81 -1.70
N LEU A 309 -3.06 -11.00 -2.10
CA LEU A 309 -4.05 -11.68 -1.25
C LEU A 309 -3.73 -13.17 -1.08
N GLY A 310 -3.19 -13.81 -2.11
CA GLY A 310 -2.78 -15.22 -2.07
C GLY A 310 -1.43 -15.47 -1.40
N ASP A 311 -0.64 -14.42 -1.15
CA ASP A 311 0.73 -14.54 -0.65
C ASP A 311 0.78 -14.77 0.87
N ARG A 312 0.95 -16.03 1.27
CA ARG A 312 1.04 -16.45 2.67
C ARG A 312 2.35 -16.06 3.37
N HIS A 313 3.30 -15.47 2.65
CA HIS A 313 4.54 -14.91 3.21
C HIS A 313 4.32 -13.54 3.87
N ILE A 314 3.15 -12.90 3.68
CA ILE A 314 2.80 -11.64 4.34
C ILE A 314 2.43 -11.94 5.80
N SER A 315 3.39 -11.74 6.70
CA SER A 315 3.21 -12.00 8.13
C SER A 315 2.45 -10.89 8.87
N THR A 316 2.55 -9.66 8.35
CA THR A 316 1.95 -8.46 8.96
C THR A 316 1.44 -7.52 7.88
N LEU A 317 0.25 -6.98 8.07
CA LEU A 317 -0.31 -5.92 7.24
C LEU A 317 -0.94 -4.87 8.15
N VAL A 318 -0.43 -3.65 8.08
CA VAL A 318 -0.92 -2.52 8.87
C VAL A 318 -1.53 -1.49 7.93
N ASP A 319 -2.77 -1.17 8.15
CA ASP A 319 -3.63 -0.39 7.26
C ASP A 319 -4.09 0.90 7.92
N TYR A 320 -3.85 2.01 7.25
CA TYR A 320 -4.31 3.34 7.63
C TYR A 320 -5.39 3.77 6.65
N SER A 321 -6.65 3.73 7.09
CA SER A 321 -7.80 4.12 6.26
C SER A 321 -7.75 5.60 5.86
N ASN A 322 -7.11 6.43 6.67
CA ASN A 322 -6.82 7.82 6.38
C ASN A 322 -5.30 8.02 6.20
N SER A 323 -4.87 8.38 4.99
CA SER A 323 -3.45 8.62 4.69
C SER A 323 -2.85 9.79 5.49
N LEU A 324 -3.65 10.76 5.94
CA LEU A 324 -3.20 11.89 6.77
C LEU A 324 -2.70 11.45 8.14
N ASP A 325 -3.03 10.23 8.59
CA ASP A 325 -2.45 9.65 9.81
C ASP A 325 -0.96 9.32 9.64
N VAL A 326 -0.51 9.17 8.39
CA VAL A 326 0.87 8.84 7.99
C VAL A 326 1.56 10.01 7.32
N PHE A 327 0.91 10.65 6.35
CA PHE A 327 1.42 11.74 5.53
C PHE A 327 0.59 13.01 5.80
N PRO A 328 1.07 13.96 6.62
CA PRO A 328 0.26 15.11 7.05
C PRO A 328 -0.26 16.00 5.93
N ASN A 329 0.42 16.01 4.77
CA ASN A 329 0.15 16.93 3.67
C ASN A 329 -0.27 16.25 2.37
N VAL A 330 -0.44 14.91 2.38
CA VAL A 330 -0.74 14.15 1.16
C VAL A 330 -1.95 13.27 1.38
N ASP A 331 -3.04 13.60 0.69
CA ASP A 331 -4.24 12.77 0.67
C ASP A 331 -4.10 11.68 -0.40
N VAL A 332 -3.99 10.42 0.03
CA VAL A 332 -3.94 9.24 -0.82
C VAL A 332 -5.31 8.57 -0.80
N ALA A 333 -6.03 8.65 -1.90
CA ALA A 333 -7.35 8.06 -2.02
C ALA A 333 -7.33 6.55 -1.67
N GLY A 334 -8.17 6.15 -0.72
CA GLY A 334 -8.23 4.79 -0.19
C GLY A 334 -7.25 4.51 0.96
N GLY A 335 -6.41 5.49 1.35
CA GLY A 335 -5.44 5.35 2.44
C GLY A 335 -4.15 4.64 2.02
N VAL A 336 -3.35 4.29 3.01
CA VAL A 336 -2.05 3.61 2.82
C VAL A 336 -1.93 2.42 3.75
N CYS A 337 -1.08 1.47 3.38
CA CYS A 337 -0.73 0.34 4.23
C CYS A 337 0.76 0.06 4.18
N TYR A 338 1.33 -0.51 5.25
CA TYR A 338 2.60 -1.17 5.16
C TYR A 338 2.46 -2.65 5.50
N PHE A 339 3.31 -3.47 4.90
CA PHE A 339 3.30 -4.91 5.12
C PHE A 339 4.70 -5.42 5.44
N VAL A 340 4.76 -6.55 6.15
CA VAL A 340 6.00 -7.33 6.35
C VAL A 340 5.81 -8.66 5.64
N TRP A 341 6.57 -8.84 4.58
CA TRP A 341 6.72 -10.09 3.85
C TRP A 341 8.01 -10.79 4.28
N LYS A 342 8.00 -12.11 4.43
CA LYS A 342 9.17 -12.90 4.85
C LYS A 342 9.30 -14.15 4.00
N GLU A 343 10.49 -14.40 3.49
CA GLU A 343 10.77 -15.58 2.66
C GLU A 343 10.43 -16.90 3.39
N ALA A 344 10.73 -16.98 4.69
CA ALA A 344 10.50 -18.20 5.50
C ALA A 344 9.12 -18.30 6.17
N TYR A 345 8.24 -17.33 5.99
CA TYR A 345 6.92 -17.32 6.64
C TYR A 345 5.88 -18.00 5.75
N ASN A 346 5.00 -18.80 6.36
CA ASN A 346 3.82 -19.35 5.71
C ASN A 346 2.70 -19.49 6.74
N GLY A 347 1.82 -18.51 6.80
CA GLY A 347 0.78 -18.49 7.84
C GLY A 347 -0.28 -17.42 7.62
N LYS A 348 -1.12 -17.22 8.65
CA LYS A 348 -2.10 -16.14 8.68
C LYS A 348 -1.43 -14.80 8.90
N CYS A 349 -1.92 -13.78 8.23
CA CYS A 349 -1.42 -12.42 8.38
C CYS A 349 -1.95 -11.79 9.68
N LYS A 350 -1.06 -11.19 10.48
CA LYS A 350 -1.45 -10.26 11.56
C LYS A 350 -1.87 -8.95 10.92
N TYR A 351 -3.16 -8.76 10.78
CA TYR A 351 -3.74 -7.55 10.19
C TYR A 351 -4.13 -6.55 11.27
N THR A 352 -3.66 -5.31 11.14
CA THR A 352 -4.03 -4.20 12.04
C THR A 352 -4.57 -3.03 11.21
N ASN A 353 -5.79 -2.60 11.48
CA ASN A 353 -6.39 -1.42 10.87
C ASN A 353 -6.44 -0.26 11.87
N TYR A 354 -5.96 0.91 11.42
CA TYR A 354 -6.09 2.18 12.14
C TYR A 354 -7.24 3.00 11.54
N ARG A 355 -8.22 3.33 12.39
CA ARG A 355 -9.36 4.17 12.03
C ARG A 355 -9.73 5.09 13.19
N ASN A 356 -9.81 6.40 12.94
CA ASN A 356 -10.18 7.41 13.95
C ASN A 356 -9.35 7.28 15.24
N GLY A 357 -8.04 7.06 15.12
CA GLY A 357 -7.12 6.92 16.25
C GLY A 357 -7.22 5.59 17.01
N LYS A 358 -8.09 4.65 16.59
CA LYS A 358 -8.23 3.31 17.18
C LYS A 358 -7.60 2.26 16.28
N ALA A 359 -6.90 1.30 16.89
CA ALA A 359 -6.35 0.13 16.21
C ALA A 359 -7.20 -1.10 16.48
N THR A 360 -7.51 -1.86 15.43
CA THR A 360 -8.14 -3.18 15.54
C THR A 360 -7.23 -4.21 14.89
N THR A 361 -6.92 -5.28 15.61
CA THR A 361 -6.01 -6.33 15.14
C THR A 361 -6.72 -7.68 15.06
N ALA A 362 -6.47 -8.43 13.99
CA ALA A 362 -6.95 -9.79 13.80
C ALA A 362 -5.91 -10.63 13.04
N TYR A 363 -5.91 -11.95 13.23
CA TYR A 363 -5.12 -12.89 12.43
C TYR A 363 -6.01 -13.47 11.33
N ARG A 364 -5.70 -13.18 10.06
CA ARG A 364 -6.56 -13.47 8.92
C ARG A 364 -5.79 -14.13 7.77
N ASP A 365 -6.48 -14.93 7.00
CA ASP A 365 -6.09 -15.23 5.62
C ASP A 365 -6.52 -14.04 4.76
N LEU A 366 -5.60 -13.45 3.99
CA LEU A 366 -5.90 -12.24 3.22
C LEU A 366 -6.84 -12.51 2.04
N ASN A 367 -6.91 -13.76 1.56
CA ASN A 367 -7.73 -14.20 0.43
C ASN A 367 -9.11 -14.75 0.84
N GLU A 368 -9.64 -14.34 1.98
CA GLU A 368 -11.01 -14.74 2.41
C GLU A 368 -12.08 -14.39 1.36
N PHE A 369 -11.86 -13.31 0.60
CA PHE A 369 -12.72 -12.84 -0.50
C PHE A 369 -11.87 -12.41 -1.70
N GLN A 370 -12.52 -12.25 -2.86
CA GLN A 370 -11.87 -11.70 -4.06
C GLN A 370 -11.37 -10.26 -3.88
N THR A 371 -11.98 -9.51 -2.95
CA THR A 371 -11.59 -8.15 -2.56
C THR A 371 -11.30 -8.16 -1.08
N PHE A 372 -10.25 -7.45 -0.66
CA PHE A 372 -9.88 -7.39 0.74
C PHE A 372 -10.83 -6.50 1.55
N ILE A 373 -11.50 -7.06 2.54
CA ILE A 373 -12.37 -6.31 3.46
C ILE A 373 -11.52 -5.78 4.61
N ARG A 374 -11.44 -4.46 4.74
CA ARG A 374 -10.58 -3.78 5.72
C ARG A 374 -10.93 -4.07 7.17
N TYR A 375 -12.23 -4.16 7.47
CA TYR A 375 -12.69 -4.22 8.85
C TYR A 375 -13.03 -5.66 9.24
N PRO A 376 -12.40 -6.21 10.31
CA PRO A 376 -12.67 -7.60 10.73
C PRO A 376 -14.13 -7.89 10.99
N VAL A 377 -14.86 -6.99 11.67
CA VAL A 377 -16.31 -7.14 11.89
C VAL A 377 -17.08 -7.17 10.57
N ALA A 378 -16.70 -6.33 9.61
CA ALA A 378 -17.33 -6.35 8.29
C ALA A 378 -17.05 -7.65 7.54
N SER A 379 -15.87 -8.23 7.69
CA SER A 379 -15.55 -9.55 7.13
C SER A 379 -16.46 -10.64 7.67
N GLU A 380 -16.70 -10.67 8.98
CA GLU A 380 -17.62 -11.66 9.59
C GLU A 380 -19.07 -11.47 9.12
N ILE A 381 -19.55 -10.23 9.02
CA ILE A 381 -20.88 -9.93 8.47
C ILE A 381 -20.99 -10.44 7.02
N VAL A 382 -20.02 -10.15 6.16
CA VAL A 382 -20.02 -10.60 4.77
C VAL A 382 -19.96 -12.13 4.67
N LYS A 383 -19.23 -12.82 5.54
CA LYS A 383 -19.25 -14.30 5.62
C LYS A 383 -20.65 -14.82 5.85
N LYS A 384 -21.35 -14.33 6.88
CA LYS A 384 -22.74 -14.73 7.18
C LYS A 384 -23.67 -14.51 5.99
N VAL A 385 -23.57 -13.34 5.34
CA VAL A 385 -24.40 -13.01 4.17
C VAL A 385 -24.13 -13.94 2.98
N LYS A 386 -22.91 -14.45 2.84
CA LYS A 386 -22.52 -15.35 1.73
C LYS A 386 -22.78 -16.83 2.02
N GLU A 387 -23.01 -17.23 3.26
CA GLU A 387 -23.25 -18.64 3.62
C GLU A 387 -24.46 -19.23 2.91
N ASP A 388 -25.51 -18.45 2.66
CA ASP A 388 -26.71 -18.90 1.96
C ASP A 388 -26.53 -19.12 0.45
N GLY A 389 -25.37 -18.74 -0.13
CA GLY A 389 -25.05 -18.95 -1.55
C GLY A 389 -25.98 -18.25 -2.53
N GLU A 390 -26.69 -17.19 -2.08
CA GLU A 390 -27.65 -16.45 -2.89
C GLU A 390 -26.98 -15.76 -4.08
N LEU A 391 -27.73 -15.58 -5.16
CA LEU A 391 -27.33 -14.76 -6.30
C LEU A 391 -27.08 -13.33 -5.81
N THR A 392 -26.00 -12.70 -6.29
CA THR A 392 -25.62 -11.33 -5.90
C THR A 392 -25.95 -10.30 -6.97
N LEU A 393 -26.18 -9.05 -6.56
CA LEU A 393 -26.61 -7.97 -7.44
C LEU A 393 -25.58 -7.60 -8.52
N ASP A 394 -24.33 -8.02 -8.41
CA ASP A 394 -23.35 -7.86 -9.50
C ASP A 394 -23.74 -8.62 -10.78
N LYS A 395 -24.67 -9.57 -10.70
CA LYS A 395 -25.26 -10.26 -11.86
C LYS A 395 -26.41 -9.48 -12.49
N VAL A 396 -27.04 -8.57 -11.73
CA VAL A 396 -28.21 -7.78 -12.12
C VAL A 396 -27.81 -6.38 -12.57
N VAL A 397 -26.88 -5.74 -11.86
CA VAL A 397 -26.42 -4.38 -12.16
C VAL A 397 -25.72 -4.34 -13.52
N SER A 398 -26.05 -3.35 -14.32
CA SER A 398 -25.50 -3.17 -15.66
C SER A 398 -23.99 -2.91 -15.67
N SER A 399 -23.37 -3.21 -16.79
CA SER A 399 -22.02 -2.73 -17.10
C SER A 399 -22.00 -1.21 -17.31
N ARG A 400 -20.83 -0.62 -17.40
CA ARG A 400 -20.64 0.77 -17.83
C ARG A 400 -21.29 0.99 -19.20
N LYS A 401 -21.95 2.12 -19.42
CA LYS A 401 -22.73 2.45 -20.61
C LYS A 401 -23.91 1.50 -20.86
N PRO A 402 -24.90 1.45 -19.97
CA PRO A 402 -26.00 0.47 -20.04
C PRO A 402 -26.75 0.51 -21.39
N PHE A 403 -26.82 1.66 -22.05
CA PHE A 403 -27.42 1.84 -23.37
C PHE A 403 -26.39 2.23 -24.47
N GLY A 404 -25.10 1.95 -24.25
CA GLY A 404 -24.04 2.31 -25.21
C GLY A 404 -23.66 3.79 -25.25
N LEU A 405 -24.37 4.65 -24.52
CA LEU A 405 -24.24 6.11 -24.59
C LEU A 405 -23.15 6.63 -23.64
N ALA A 406 -22.23 7.45 -24.16
CA ALA A 406 -21.18 8.11 -23.39
C ALA A 406 -21.74 9.22 -22.48
N THR A 407 -20.96 9.69 -21.51
CA THR A 407 -21.31 10.84 -20.65
C THR A 407 -21.59 12.13 -21.44
N THR A 408 -20.99 12.27 -22.61
CA THR A 408 -21.15 13.41 -23.51
C THR A 408 -22.43 13.35 -24.37
N ALA A 409 -23.18 12.23 -24.30
CA ALA A 409 -24.43 12.10 -25.07
C ALA A 409 -25.42 13.22 -24.71
N LYS A 410 -26.04 13.81 -25.71
CA LYS A 410 -27.01 14.89 -25.57
C LYS A 410 -28.37 14.48 -26.17
N PRO A 411 -29.47 15.02 -25.67
CA PRO A 411 -30.78 14.83 -26.31
C PRO A 411 -30.77 15.27 -27.76
N MET A 412 -31.61 14.64 -28.54
CA MET A 412 -31.93 14.99 -29.91
C MET A 412 -33.07 16.01 -29.95
N LYS A 413 -33.33 16.62 -31.13
CA LYS A 413 -34.48 17.54 -31.29
C LYS A 413 -35.81 16.79 -31.19
N ILE A 414 -35.85 15.55 -31.69
CA ILE A 414 -37.05 14.68 -31.74
C ILE A 414 -36.62 13.24 -31.39
N GLY A 415 -37.46 12.52 -30.65
CA GLY A 415 -37.24 11.12 -30.28
C GLY A 415 -38.52 10.48 -29.79
N ASP A 416 -38.55 9.17 -29.78
CA ASP A 416 -39.64 8.30 -29.30
C ASP A 416 -39.42 7.82 -27.87
N ILE A 417 -38.20 8.02 -27.35
CA ILE A 417 -37.81 7.69 -25.96
C ILE A 417 -37.17 8.92 -25.30
N THR A 418 -36.96 8.85 -23.98
CA THR A 418 -36.37 9.94 -23.20
C THR A 418 -34.98 9.53 -22.65
N LEU A 419 -33.96 10.34 -22.96
CA LEU A 419 -32.62 10.20 -22.39
C LEU A 419 -32.48 10.98 -21.09
N ARG A 420 -32.11 10.29 -20.01
CA ARG A 420 -31.61 10.86 -18.76
C ARG A 420 -30.09 10.99 -18.84
N TYR A 421 -29.57 12.21 -18.85
CA TYR A 421 -28.14 12.51 -18.91
C TYR A 421 -27.74 13.49 -17.80
N ASN A 422 -26.47 13.82 -17.66
CA ASN A 422 -25.97 14.68 -16.58
C ASN A 422 -26.66 16.06 -16.52
N GLY A 423 -27.05 16.62 -17.66
CA GLY A 423 -27.69 17.94 -17.77
C GLY A 423 -29.22 17.92 -17.64
N GLY A 424 -29.85 16.76 -17.42
CA GLY A 424 -31.33 16.66 -17.31
C GLY A 424 -31.93 15.52 -18.13
N ARG A 425 -33.06 15.79 -18.79
CA ARG A 425 -33.80 14.83 -19.62
C ARG A 425 -34.17 15.48 -20.97
N GLY A 426 -34.23 14.66 -22.01
CA GLY A 426 -34.68 15.12 -23.31
C GLY A 426 -34.91 13.99 -24.32
N PRO A 427 -35.50 14.29 -25.48
CA PRO A 427 -35.86 13.29 -26.50
C PRO A 427 -34.62 12.55 -27.03
N TYR A 428 -34.80 11.24 -27.31
CA TYR A 428 -33.81 10.43 -28.00
C TYR A 428 -34.50 9.40 -28.90
N LYS A 429 -33.77 8.87 -29.91
CA LYS A 429 -34.34 7.87 -30.82
C LYS A 429 -33.97 6.45 -30.36
N SER A 430 -34.95 5.58 -30.18
CA SER A 430 -34.76 4.17 -29.85
C SER A 430 -33.91 3.44 -30.89
N THR A 431 -34.01 3.86 -32.17
CA THR A 431 -33.26 3.28 -33.27
C THR A 431 -31.75 3.51 -33.20
N GLU A 432 -31.27 4.45 -32.39
CA GLU A 432 -29.85 4.72 -32.15
C GLU A 432 -29.26 3.84 -31.03
N ILE A 433 -30.11 3.12 -30.30
CA ILE A 433 -29.70 2.27 -29.19
C ILE A 433 -29.33 0.87 -29.71
N ARG A 434 -28.13 0.39 -29.40
CA ARG A 434 -27.62 -0.91 -29.84
C ARG A 434 -27.35 -1.89 -28.69
N VAL A 435 -27.37 -1.41 -27.45
CA VAL A 435 -27.08 -2.15 -26.22
C VAL A 435 -28.17 -1.85 -25.20
N GLY A 436 -28.62 -2.86 -24.44
CA GLY A 436 -29.61 -2.70 -23.40
C GLY A 436 -31.02 -2.43 -23.92
N THR A 437 -31.30 -2.79 -25.17
CA THR A 437 -32.62 -2.58 -25.81
C THR A 437 -33.73 -3.30 -25.08
N GLU A 438 -33.44 -4.44 -24.46
CA GLU A 438 -34.39 -5.24 -23.67
C GLU A 438 -34.87 -4.49 -22.41
N MET A 439 -34.12 -3.54 -21.93
CA MET A 439 -34.49 -2.74 -20.75
C MET A 439 -35.32 -1.49 -21.08
N ILE A 440 -35.44 -1.10 -22.36
CA ILE A 440 -36.11 0.16 -22.73
C ILE A 440 -37.54 0.22 -22.19
N ASP A 441 -38.29 -0.86 -22.35
CA ASP A 441 -39.72 -0.93 -22.00
C ASP A 441 -39.97 -1.43 -20.57
N GLN A 442 -38.93 -1.54 -19.73
CA GLN A 442 -39.05 -1.92 -18.34
C GLN A 442 -38.95 -0.71 -17.40
N TRP A 443 -39.42 -0.87 -16.15
CA TRP A 443 -39.12 0.03 -15.04
C TRP A 443 -37.69 -0.17 -14.56
N LYS A 444 -36.89 0.88 -14.46
CA LYS A 444 -35.47 0.78 -14.14
C LYS A 444 -35.12 1.65 -12.94
N ILE A 445 -34.26 1.12 -12.09
CA ILE A 445 -33.59 1.94 -11.06
C ILE A 445 -32.22 2.30 -11.58
N ILE A 446 -31.94 3.59 -11.72
CA ILE A 446 -30.61 4.09 -12.04
C ILE A 446 -29.94 4.67 -10.81
N ILE A 447 -28.63 4.49 -10.71
CA ILE A 447 -27.79 5.06 -9.67
C ILE A 447 -26.62 5.82 -10.31
N SER A 448 -26.18 6.91 -9.66
CA SER A 448 -24.96 7.59 -10.05
C SER A 448 -23.76 6.66 -9.95
N ARG A 449 -22.83 6.75 -10.89
CA ARG A 449 -21.54 6.05 -10.81
C ARG A 449 -20.59 6.64 -9.76
N LEU A 450 -20.87 7.83 -9.25
CA LEU A 450 -20.10 8.44 -8.18
C LEU A 450 -20.74 8.14 -6.83
N THR A 451 -19.95 7.74 -5.85
CA THR A 451 -20.38 7.65 -4.45
C THR A 451 -20.72 9.05 -3.91
N ALA A 452 -21.41 9.08 -2.80
CA ALA A 452 -21.73 10.34 -2.12
C ALA A 452 -20.51 10.96 -1.43
N GLU A 453 -19.50 10.14 -1.12
CA GLU A 453 -18.31 10.52 -0.38
C GLU A 453 -17.22 11.08 -1.30
N HIS A 454 -16.48 12.09 -0.77
CA HIS A 454 -15.28 12.59 -1.43
C HIS A 454 -14.07 11.71 -1.06
N ALA A 455 -13.36 11.22 -2.06
CA ALA A 455 -12.14 10.39 -1.91
C ALA A 455 -12.31 9.14 -1.01
N GLY A 456 -13.54 8.61 -0.85
CA GLY A 456 -13.79 7.44 0.01
C GLY A 456 -13.75 7.75 1.51
N GLN A 457 -13.78 9.02 1.92
CA GLN A 457 -13.80 9.43 3.32
C GLN A 457 -15.24 9.61 3.82
N PRO A 458 -15.55 9.28 5.08
CA PRO A 458 -16.88 9.49 5.64
C PRO A 458 -17.20 11.00 5.77
N ALA A 459 -18.48 11.32 5.93
CA ALA A 459 -18.93 12.66 6.29
C ALA A 459 -18.39 13.08 7.68
N LYS A 460 -18.59 14.35 8.05
CA LYS A 460 -18.12 14.91 9.34
C LYS A 460 -18.64 14.15 10.57
N ASP A 461 -19.77 13.47 10.45
CA ASP A 461 -20.37 12.61 11.49
C ASP A 461 -19.73 11.19 11.55
N GLY A 462 -18.72 10.91 10.73
CA GLY A 462 -18.04 9.62 10.64
C GLY A 462 -18.82 8.54 9.88
N LYS A 463 -19.98 8.89 9.30
CA LYS A 463 -20.86 7.95 8.59
C LYS A 463 -20.78 8.11 7.07
N TYR A 464 -21.06 7.01 6.36
CA TYR A 464 -21.11 6.94 4.91
C TYR A 464 -22.54 6.95 4.38
N ARG A 465 -22.79 7.66 3.31
CA ARG A 465 -24.04 7.60 2.57
C ARG A 465 -23.99 6.53 1.46
N VAL A 466 -22.83 6.35 0.85
CA VAL A 466 -22.46 5.38 -0.20
C VAL A 466 -23.11 5.71 -1.55
N LEU A 467 -24.43 5.66 -1.65
CA LEU A 467 -25.17 5.98 -2.87
C LEU A 467 -25.56 7.47 -2.89
N SER A 468 -25.21 8.17 -3.97
CA SER A 468 -25.47 9.62 -4.12
C SER A 468 -26.85 9.88 -4.73
N THR A 469 -27.04 9.51 -5.98
CA THR A 469 -28.28 9.72 -6.72
C THR A 469 -28.89 8.38 -7.10
N MET A 470 -30.21 8.28 -6.92
CA MET A 470 -31.00 7.12 -7.29
C MET A 470 -32.33 7.61 -7.85
N GLU A 471 -32.71 7.15 -9.05
CA GLU A 471 -33.93 7.56 -9.74
C GLU A 471 -34.65 6.34 -10.32
N LEU A 472 -35.99 6.39 -10.29
CA LEU A 472 -36.85 5.45 -11.02
C LEU A 472 -37.09 5.97 -12.44
N LEU A 473 -36.67 5.23 -13.46
CA LEU A 473 -37.00 5.45 -14.85
C LEU A 473 -38.21 4.62 -15.27
N LYS A 474 -39.11 5.25 -16.03
CA LYS A 474 -40.28 4.61 -16.61
C LYS A 474 -39.92 3.83 -17.89
N PRO A 475 -40.82 2.94 -18.37
CA PRO A 475 -40.76 2.44 -19.74
C PRO A 475 -40.59 3.58 -20.75
N GLY A 476 -39.75 3.40 -21.75
CA GLY A 476 -39.37 4.43 -22.71
C GLY A 476 -38.32 5.45 -22.22
N GLU A 477 -37.77 5.33 -21.02
CA GLU A 477 -36.68 6.16 -20.53
C GLU A 477 -35.37 5.36 -20.47
N ILE A 478 -34.25 5.99 -20.90
CA ILE A 478 -32.89 5.42 -20.90
C ILE A 478 -31.92 6.39 -20.21
N CYS A 479 -30.69 5.94 -19.95
CA CYS A 479 -29.67 6.82 -19.35
C CYS A 479 -28.32 6.77 -20.06
N SER A 480 -27.51 7.82 -19.88
CA SER A 480 -26.11 7.87 -20.32
C SER A 480 -25.18 7.16 -19.32
N GLU A 481 -23.92 7.05 -19.67
CA GLU A 481 -22.82 6.49 -18.84
C GLU A 481 -22.64 7.16 -17.45
N THR A 482 -23.25 8.30 -17.22
CA THR A 482 -23.27 8.97 -15.91
C THR A 482 -23.90 8.07 -14.84
N TYR A 483 -24.78 7.15 -15.27
CA TYR A 483 -25.53 6.23 -14.41
C TYR A 483 -25.25 4.77 -14.75
N LEU A 484 -25.46 3.90 -13.78
CA LEU A 484 -25.64 2.46 -13.96
C LEU A 484 -27.13 2.16 -13.85
N VAL A 485 -27.63 1.18 -14.60
CA VAL A 485 -28.94 0.56 -14.31
C VAL A 485 -28.71 -0.46 -13.22
N ALA A 486 -29.18 -0.17 -12.02
CA ALA A 486 -29.02 -1.06 -10.85
C ALA A 486 -29.94 -2.29 -10.95
N GLY A 487 -31.09 -2.14 -11.61
CA GLY A 487 -32.04 -3.23 -11.88
C GLY A 487 -33.14 -2.76 -12.86
N ALA A 488 -33.73 -3.72 -13.57
CA ALA A 488 -34.84 -3.52 -14.51
C ALA A 488 -35.95 -4.54 -14.21
N PHE A 489 -37.21 -4.09 -14.22
CA PHE A 489 -38.37 -4.85 -13.73
C PHE A 489 -39.58 -4.61 -14.65
N ASP A 490 -40.46 -5.60 -14.71
CA ASP A 490 -41.69 -5.48 -15.51
C ASP A 490 -42.76 -4.67 -14.78
N SER A 491 -42.71 -4.61 -13.45
CA SER A 491 -43.67 -3.84 -12.64
C SER A 491 -43.01 -2.65 -11.93
N LYS A 492 -43.80 -1.58 -11.76
CA LYS A 492 -43.41 -0.41 -10.97
C LYS A 492 -43.22 -0.76 -9.50
N GLU A 493 -44.03 -1.69 -8.98
CA GLU A 493 -44.03 -2.08 -7.59
C GLU A 493 -42.70 -2.79 -7.23
N GLU A 494 -42.27 -3.78 -8.03
CA GLU A 494 -41.00 -4.46 -7.85
C GLU A 494 -39.84 -3.49 -7.94
N ALA A 495 -39.83 -2.60 -8.93
CA ALA A 495 -38.81 -1.56 -9.07
C ALA A 495 -38.74 -0.64 -7.84
N SER A 496 -39.91 -0.27 -7.27
CA SER A 496 -39.97 0.56 -6.06
C SER A 496 -39.47 -0.20 -4.82
N ASN A 497 -39.85 -1.47 -4.66
CA ASN A 497 -39.39 -2.32 -3.58
C ASN A 497 -37.87 -2.54 -3.65
N TYR A 498 -37.32 -2.73 -4.87
CA TYR A 498 -35.89 -2.82 -5.11
C TYR A 498 -35.17 -1.51 -4.78
N MET A 499 -35.72 -0.37 -5.13
CA MET A 499 -35.17 0.94 -4.77
C MET A 499 -35.13 1.13 -3.25
N ASP A 500 -36.19 0.73 -2.51
CA ASP A 500 -36.21 0.77 -1.06
C ASP A 500 -35.16 -0.18 -0.46
N TYR A 501 -34.98 -1.38 -1.03
CA TYR A 501 -33.90 -2.31 -0.65
C TYR A 501 -32.51 -1.68 -0.80
N LEU A 502 -32.21 -1.02 -1.92
CA LEU A 502 -30.94 -0.33 -2.13
C LEU A 502 -30.69 0.81 -1.12
N LYS A 503 -31.76 1.43 -0.58
CA LYS A 503 -31.67 2.48 0.44
C LYS A 503 -31.33 1.95 1.84
N THR A 504 -31.50 0.65 2.11
CA THR A 504 -31.23 0.08 3.44
C THR A 504 -29.78 0.31 3.87
N GLN A 505 -29.54 0.43 5.17
CA GLN A 505 -28.19 0.51 5.72
C GLN A 505 -27.41 -0.77 5.45
N PHE A 506 -28.07 -1.93 5.52
CA PHE A 506 -27.50 -3.23 5.22
C PHE A 506 -26.89 -3.30 3.82
N VAL A 507 -27.65 -2.96 2.78
CA VAL A 507 -27.18 -3.00 1.39
C VAL A 507 -26.02 -2.02 1.16
N ARG A 508 -26.16 -0.79 1.62
CA ARG A 508 -25.13 0.23 1.45
C ARG A 508 -23.87 -0.12 2.23
N PHE A 509 -23.98 -0.77 3.37
CA PHE A 509 -22.85 -1.32 4.10
C PHE A 509 -22.08 -2.36 3.27
N LEU A 510 -22.78 -3.30 2.63
CA LEU A 510 -22.16 -4.33 1.78
C LEU A 510 -21.46 -3.71 0.55
N ILE A 511 -22.09 -2.72 -0.10
CA ILE A 511 -21.47 -1.97 -1.21
C ILE A 511 -20.20 -1.27 -0.74
N LEU A 512 -20.21 -0.66 0.45
CA LEU A 512 -19.05 0.06 1.00
C LEU A 512 -17.83 -0.84 1.16
N GLN A 513 -18.00 -2.15 1.42
CA GLN A 513 -16.87 -3.06 1.61
C GLN A 513 -16.03 -3.25 0.34
N ILE A 514 -16.59 -2.95 -0.84
CA ILE A 514 -15.89 -3.02 -2.13
C ILE A 514 -15.59 -1.62 -2.69
N ALA A 515 -16.47 -0.64 -2.43
CA ALA A 515 -16.40 0.71 -2.98
C ALA A 515 -15.34 1.58 -2.26
N MET A 516 -14.06 1.25 -2.41
CA MET A 516 -12.94 2.01 -1.83
C MET A 516 -12.59 3.30 -2.60
N THR A 517 -13.23 3.55 -3.73
CA THR A 517 -13.03 4.73 -4.57
C THR A 517 -14.35 5.45 -4.83
N GLN A 518 -14.30 6.66 -5.35
CA GLN A 518 -15.50 7.43 -5.69
C GLN A 518 -16.37 6.82 -6.81
N GLN A 519 -15.91 5.76 -7.49
CA GLN A 519 -16.63 5.20 -8.63
C GLN A 519 -17.21 3.83 -8.31
N LEU A 520 -18.54 3.74 -8.46
CA LEU A 520 -19.26 2.48 -8.43
C LEU A 520 -19.21 1.78 -9.79
N SER A 521 -19.14 0.48 -9.74
CA SER A 521 -19.23 -0.42 -10.88
C SER A 521 -20.12 -1.62 -10.55
N LYS A 522 -20.43 -2.43 -11.52
CA LYS A 522 -21.09 -3.73 -11.34
C LYS A 522 -20.45 -4.55 -10.21
N ALA A 523 -19.12 -4.62 -10.18
CA ALA A 523 -18.38 -5.36 -9.15
C ALA A 523 -18.61 -4.84 -7.72
N SER A 524 -18.97 -3.56 -7.53
CA SER A 524 -19.27 -2.99 -6.20
C SER A 524 -20.45 -3.67 -5.50
N PHE A 525 -21.25 -4.44 -6.21
CA PHE A 525 -22.45 -5.13 -5.72
C PHE A 525 -22.24 -6.63 -5.47
N ALA A 526 -21.01 -7.14 -5.55
CA ALA A 526 -20.70 -8.57 -5.45
C ALA A 526 -20.96 -9.19 -4.05
N PHE A 527 -21.18 -8.37 -3.02
CA PHE A 527 -21.56 -8.84 -1.69
C PHE A 527 -23.03 -8.64 -1.37
N VAL A 528 -23.79 -7.98 -2.24
CA VAL A 528 -25.20 -7.68 -2.03
C VAL A 528 -26.05 -8.82 -2.56
N PRO A 529 -26.79 -9.58 -1.71
CA PRO A 529 -27.62 -10.68 -2.17
C PRO A 529 -28.88 -10.16 -2.89
N CYS A 530 -29.32 -10.91 -3.88
CA CYS A 530 -30.63 -10.70 -4.50
C CYS A 530 -31.73 -11.16 -3.53
N GLN A 531 -32.84 -10.43 -3.52
CA GLN A 531 -34.02 -10.75 -2.73
C GLN A 531 -35.25 -10.95 -3.64
N ASP A 532 -36.33 -11.43 -3.08
CA ASP A 532 -37.64 -11.39 -3.72
C ASP A 532 -38.24 -9.97 -3.60
N PHE A 533 -38.26 -9.23 -4.72
CA PHE A 533 -38.73 -7.85 -4.76
C PHE A 533 -40.26 -7.71 -5.00
N THR A 534 -40.99 -8.79 -5.05
CA THR A 534 -42.47 -8.73 -4.98
C THR A 534 -42.96 -8.17 -3.64
N ARG A 535 -42.08 -8.11 -2.63
CA ARG A 535 -42.31 -7.54 -1.31
C ARG A 535 -41.23 -6.54 -0.92
N LYS A 536 -41.57 -5.69 0.06
CA LYS A 536 -40.62 -4.76 0.66
C LYS A 536 -39.64 -5.46 1.61
N TRP A 537 -38.43 -4.96 1.66
CA TRP A 537 -37.40 -5.36 2.61
C TRP A 537 -36.96 -4.17 3.46
N THR A 538 -36.86 -4.38 4.76
CA THR A 538 -36.35 -3.40 5.73
C THR A 538 -35.03 -3.87 6.34
N ASP A 539 -34.25 -2.96 6.90
CA ASP A 539 -33.01 -3.29 7.61
C ASP A 539 -33.24 -4.36 8.69
N LYS A 540 -34.31 -4.23 9.48
CA LYS A 540 -34.65 -5.20 10.52
C LYS A 540 -34.83 -6.62 9.96
N GLN A 541 -35.61 -6.78 8.88
CA GLN A 541 -35.83 -8.08 8.24
C GLN A 541 -34.55 -8.68 7.67
N LEU A 542 -33.65 -7.85 7.14
CA LEU A 542 -32.35 -8.28 6.60
C LEU A 542 -31.41 -8.69 7.74
N PHE A 543 -31.35 -7.93 8.82
CA PHE A 543 -30.53 -8.30 9.98
C PHE A 543 -30.98 -9.62 10.60
N GLU A 544 -32.29 -9.84 10.71
CA GLU A 544 -32.88 -11.10 11.19
C GLU A 544 -32.61 -12.27 10.22
N LYS A 545 -32.74 -12.05 8.90
CA LYS A 545 -32.52 -13.07 7.89
C LYS A 545 -31.07 -13.62 7.91
N TYR A 546 -30.08 -12.74 8.10
CA TYR A 546 -28.67 -13.13 8.10
C TYR A 546 -28.10 -13.36 9.50
N ASP A 547 -28.94 -13.51 10.51
CA ASP A 547 -28.57 -13.78 11.91
C ASP A 547 -27.45 -12.85 12.42
N LEU A 548 -27.64 -11.54 12.19
CA LEU A 548 -26.68 -10.56 12.66
C LEU A 548 -26.87 -10.28 14.15
N SER A 549 -25.78 -10.32 14.90
CA SER A 549 -25.78 -9.97 16.32
C SER A 549 -26.07 -8.48 16.55
N SER A 550 -26.47 -8.13 17.77
CA SER A 550 -26.69 -6.73 18.14
C SER A 550 -25.44 -5.87 17.96
N GLU A 551 -24.24 -6.42 18.15
CA GLU A 551 -22.96 -5.71 17.92
C GLU A 551 -22.74 -5.46 16.43
N GLU A 552 -23.01 -6.43 15.56
CA GLU A 552 -22.89 -6.29 14.10
C GLU A 552 -23.92 -5.28 13.56
N VAL A 553 -25.15 -5.32 14.05
CA VAL A 553 -26.20 -4.33 13.71
C VAL A 553 -25.77 -2.93 14.12
N ASN A 554 -25.32 -2.75 15.36
CA ASN A 554 -24.81 -1.45 15.85
C ASN A 554 -23.62 -0.98 15.03
N TYR A 555 -22.75 -1.89 14.58
CA TYR A 555 -21.62 -1.57 13.72
C TYR A 555 -22.07 -1.03 12.37
N ILE A 556 -23.03 -1.69 11.70
CA ILE A 556 -23.61 -1.22 10.43
C ILE A 556 -24.25 0.17 10.61
N GLN A 557 -25.10 0.33 11.62
CA GLN A 557 -25.80 1.59 11.91
C GLN A 557 -24.84 2.72 12.31
N GLY A 558 -23.72 2.38 12.95
CA GLY A 558 -22.65 3.31 13.27
C GLY A 558 -21.85 3.77 12.04
N MET A 559 -21.76 2.93 11.01
CA MET A 559 -21.04 3.25 9.78
C MET A 559 -21.89 3.92 8.71
N ILE A 560 -23.16 3.55 8.58
CA ILE A 560 -24.01 3.97 7.46
C ILE A 560 -25.06 4.97 7.94
N LYS A 561 -25.14 6.09 7.23
CA LYS A 561 -26.14 7.13 7.47
C LYS A 561 -27.53 6.61 7.06
N GLU A 562 -28.56 6.93 7.82
CA GLU A 562 -29.94 6.68 7.38
C GLU A 562 -30.26 7.42 6.08
N MET A 563 -31.08 6.82 5.23
CA MET A 563 -31.50 7.37 3.95
C MET A 563 -33.02 7.24 3.85
N ALA A 564 -33.69 8.37 3.72
CA ALA A 564 -35.13 8.45 3.61
C ALA A 564 -35.63 7.94 2.23
#